data_7c9cbb3b52f0b825d8fda9025a16ab8e
#
_entry.id   7c9cbb3b52f0b825d8fda9025a16ab8e
#
_cell.length_a   1.000
_cell.length_b   1.000
_cell.length_c   1.000
_cell.angle_alpha   90.00
_cell.angle_beta   90.00
_cell.angle_gamma   90.00
#
_symmetry.space_group_name_H-M   'P 1'
#
loop_
_entity.id
_entity.type
_entity.pdbx_description
1 polymer ?
#
loop_
_entity_poly.entity_id
_entity_poly.type
_entity_poly.pdbx_seq_one_letter_code
_entity_poly.pdbx_strand_id
1 'polypeptide(L)'
;ATLGPQGRNVVIEKKFGYPTITKDGVTVAKEIELKDTLENVGAQMVREVASKTSDVAGDGTTTATVLAEKIYREGLKYVSSGANATLVKKGIDGAVEKVVESLKTMKRDVKGTMIAQVGSISANNDMEIGKIIADAMDKVGKDGVITVEEAKSLETTLEFVEGMQFDRGYISPYFITDPDRMEC
;
A
#
# COMPACT_ATOMS: atom_id res chain seq x y z
N ALA A 1 6.59 10.05 10.35
CA ALA A 1 8.01 9.68 10.34
C ALA A 1 8.42 9.05 9.01
N THR A 2 7.53 8.30 8.34
CA THR A 2 7.81 7.49 7.14
C THR A 2 7.53 8.20 5.81
N LEU A 3 7.06 9.46 5.82
CA LEU A 3 6.61 10.19 4.63
C LEU A 3 7.77 10.76 3.80
N GLY A 4 7.73 10.51 2.49
CA GLY A 4 8.56 11.18 1.49
C GLY A 4 10.04 10.79 1.51
N PRO A 5 10.90 11.54 0.77
CA PRO A 5 12.31 11.21 0.61
C PRO A 5 13.13 11.19 1.90
N GLN A 6 12.70 11.96 2.90
CA GLN A 6 13.32 12.00 4.22
C GLN A 6 12.66 11.04 5.22
N GLY A 7 11.72 10.23 4.78
CA GLY A 7 11.06 9.24 5.60
C GLY A 7 12.06 8.23 6.18
N ARG A 8 11.83 7.85 7.45
CA ARG A 8 12.68 6.92 8.19
C ARG A 8 11.94 5.60 8.40
N ASN A 9 12.70 4.54 8.51
CA ASN A 9 12.16 3.28 8.98
C ASN A 9 11.69 3.42 10.42
N VAL A 10 10.62 2.72 10.76
CA VAL A 10 10.12 2.56 12.12
C VAL A 10 10.28 1.11 12.54
N VAL A 11 10.55 0.90 13.83
CA VAL A 11 10.63 -0.42 14.43
C VAL A 11 9.35 -0.64 15.20
N ILE A 12 8.65 -1.72 14.89
CA ILE A 12 7.39 -2.08 15.52
C ILE A 12 7.62 -3.35 16.33
N GLU A 13 7.37 -3.26 17.64
CA GLU A 13 7.42 -4.40 18.54
C GLU A 13 6.25 -5.35 18.23
N LYS A 14 6.56 -6.65 18.15
CA LYS A 14 5.55 -7.71 18.05
C LYS A 14 5.46 -8.48 19.35
N LYS A 15 4.23 -8.84 19.74
CA LYS A 15 3.99 -9.68 20.94
C LYS A 15 4.67 -11.07 20.82
N PHE A 16 4.80 -11.56 19.58
CA PHE A 16 5.49 -12.82 19.27
C PHE A 16 6.35 -12.63 18.03
N GLY A 17 7.60 -13.14 18.08
CA GLY A 17 8.55 -13.06 16.98
C GLY A 17 9.47 -11.83 17.03
N TYR A 18 10.14 -11.56 15.91
CA TYR A 18 11.08 -10.45 15.79
C TYR A 18 10.35 -9.13 15.51
N PRO A 19 10.91 -7.98 15.99
CA PRO A 19 10.40 -6.67 15.63
C PRO A 19 10.35 -6.48 14.10
N THR A 20 9.29 -5.84 13.61
CA THR A 20 9.19 -5.48 12.20
C THR A 20 9.80 -4.12 11.96
N ILE A 21 10.73 -4.03 11.02
CA ILE A 21 11.33 -2.78 10.57
C ILE A 21 10.71 -2.44 9.22
N THR A 22 10.00 -1.32 9.16
CA THR A 22 9.30 -0.93 7.93
C THR A 22 9.24 0.58 7.75
N LYS A 23 9.04 1.00 6.52
CA LYS A 23 8.75 2.39 6.11
C LYS A 23 7.35 2.50 5.53
N ASP A 24 6.71 1.37 5.25
CA ASP A 24 5.38 1.32 4.65
C ASP A 24 4.29 1.76 5.63
N GLY A 25 3.47 2.71 5.20
CA GLY A 25 2.43 3.31 6.03
C GLY A 25 1.29 2.36 6.37
N VAL A 26 0.90 1.45 5.48
CA VAL A 26 -0.17 0.50 5.76
C VAL A 26 0.29 -0.56 6.77
N THR A 27 1.52 -1.03 6.67
CA THR A 27 2.09 -1.97 7.63
C THR A 27 2.17 -1.34 9.02
N VAL A 28 2.65 -0.08 9.11
CA VAL A 28 2.65 0.66 10.37
C VAL A 28 1.23 0.80 10.93
N ALA A 29 0.27 1.22 10.11
CA ALA A 29 -1.11 1.44 10.56
C ALA A 29 -1.79 0.16 11.06
N LYS A 30 -1.50 -0.99 10.45
CA LYS A 30 -2.08 -2.29 10.84
C LYS A 30 -1.60 -2.79 12.21
N GLU A 31 -0.39 -2.44 12.61
CA GLU A 31 0.21 -2.90 13.86
C GLU A 31 -0.11 -1.99 15.07
N ILE A 32 -0.71 -0.83 14.85
CA ILE A 32 -1.05 0.09 15.94
C ILE A 32 -2.30 -0.38 16.66
N GLU A 33 -2.15 -0.73 17.93
CA GLU A 33 -3.23 -0.99 18.89
C GLU A 33 -3.09 -0.08 20.11
N LEU A 34 -4.18 0.60 20.48
CA LEU A 34 -4.22 1.47 21.64
C LEU A 34 -4.94 0.76 22.79
N LYS A 35 -4.50 1.04 24.02
CA LYS A 35 -5.07 0.41 25.22
C LYS A 35 -6.47 0.90 25.54
N ASP A 36 -6.75 2.16 25.30
CA ASP A 36 -8.09 2.73 25.46
C ASP A 36 -8.98 2.32 24.29
N THR A 37 -10.17 1.82 24.61
CA THR A 37 -11.12 1.30 23.60
C THR A 37 -11.63 2.38 22.65
N LEU A 38 -11.88 3.60 23.15
CA LEU A 38 -12.37 4.70 22.30
C LEU A 38 -11.28 5.23 21.40
N GLU A 39 -10.07 5.40 21.93
CA GLU A 39 -8.90 5.78 21.13
C GLU A 39 -8.59 4.72 20.06
N ASN A 40 -8.75 3.44 20.41
CA ASN A 40 -8.52 2.34 19.47
C ASN A 40 -9.51 2.31 18.31
N VAL A 41 -10.76 2.73 18.53
CA VAL A 41 -11.74 2.94 17.44
C VAL A 41 -11.21 3.98 16.45
N GLY A 42 -10.65 5.09 16.93
CA GLY A 42 -9.99 6.08 16.07
C GLY A 42 -8.81 5.50 15.29
N ALA A 43 -7.97 4.71 15.94
CA ALA A 43 -6.85 4.02 15.28
C ALA A 43 -7.33 3.05 14.18
N GLN A 44 -8.43 2.33 14.41
CA GLN A 44 -9.04 1.45 13.41
C GLN A 44 -9.54 2.22 12.18
N MET A 45 -10.15 3.39 12.36
CA MET A 45 -10.58 4.24 11.24
C MET A 45 -9.38 4.70 10.39
N VAL A 46 -8.28 5.09 11.03
CA VAL A 46 -7.05 5.46 10.31
C VAL A 46 -6.43 4.25 9.58
N ARG A 47 -6.46 3.08 10.21
CA ARG A 47 -6.04 1.82 9.58
C ARG A 47 -6.85 1.52 8.32
N GLU A 48 -8.16 1.75 8.35
CA GLU A 48 -9.03 1.55 7.19
C GLU A 48 -8.67 2.47 6.04
N VAL A 49 -8.33 3.75 6.30
CA VAL A 49 -7.86 4.69 5.28
C VAL A 49 -6.59 4.18 4.60
N ALA A 50 -5.61 3.74 5.38
CA ALA A 50 -4.35 3.19 4.85
C ALA A 50 -4.60 1.91 4.03
N SER A 51 -5.43 0.98 4.51
CA SER A 51 -5.74 -0.27 3.83
C SER A 51 -6.47 -0.04 2.51
N LYS A 52 -7.53 0.78 2.49
CA LYS A 52 -8.24 1.11 1.25
C LYS A 52 -7.35 1.78 0.21
N THR A 53 -6.43 2.64 0.66
CA THR A 53 -5.47 3.27 -0.26
C THR A 53 -4.50 2.23 -0.84
N SER A 54 -4.02 1.30 -0.04
CA SER A 54 -3.18 0.19 -0.48
C SER A 54 -3.90 -0.70 -1.51
N ASP A 55 -5.16 -1.04 -1.25
CA ASP A 55 -5.95 -1.93 -2.12
C ASP A 55 -6.24 -1.30 -3.48
N VAL A 56 -6.44 0.02 -3.55
CA VAL A 56 -6.80 0.72 -4.78
C VAL A 56 -5.59 1.20 -5.57
N ALA A 57 -4.57 1.72 -4.89
CA ALA A 57 -3.43 2.39 -5.51
C ALA A 57 -2.09 1.68 -5.30
N GLY A 58 -1.97 0.81 -4.32
CA GLY A 58 -0.74 0.11 -3.95
C GLY A 58 0.35 1.00 -3.34
N ASP A 59 0.17 2.32 -3.35
CA ASP A 59 1.12 3.31 -2.81
C ASP A 59 0.39 4.54 -2.26
N GLY A 60 1.11 5.43 -1.57
CA GLY A 60 0.56 6.65 -1.00
C GLY A 60 -0.19 6.47 0.33
N THR A 61 -0.06 5.34 1.00
CA THR A 61 -0.74 5.01 2.25
C THR A 61 -0.43 5.99 3.37
N THR A 62 0.83 6.38 3.53
CA THR A 62 1.26 7.40 4.50
C THR A 62 0.67 8.78 4.15
N THR A 63 0.66 9.15 2.87
CA THR A 63 0.08 10.42 2.41
C THR A 63 -1.41 10.47 2.70
N ALA A 64 -2.15 9.40 2.40
CA ALA A 64 -3.58 9.30 2.68
C ALA A 64 -3.87 9.42 4.19
N THR A 65 -3.07 8.79 5.03
CA THR A 65 -3.19 8.88 6.50
C THR A 65 -3.00 10.29 7.00
N VAL A 66 -1.97 11.00 6.51
CA VAL A 66 -1.70 12.40 6.89
C VAL A 66 -2.82 13.32 6.41
N LEU A 67 -3.34 13.10 5.19
CA LEU A 67 -4.47 13.88 4.67
C LEU A 67 -5.74 13.64 5.49
N ALA A 68 -6.04 12.40 5.83
CA ALA A 68 -7.20 12.06 6.66
C ALA A 68 -7.12 12.75 8.04
N GLU A 69 -5.95 12.72 8.68
CA GLU A 69 -5.71 13.43 9.96
C GLU A 69 -5.96 14.94 9.82
N LYS A 70 -5.42 15.55 8.76
CA LYS A 70 -5.57 16.98 8.53
C LYS A 70 -7.01 17.38 8.24
N ILE A 71 -7.70 16.65 7.36
CA ILE A 71 -9.10 16.90 7.03
C ILE A 71 -9.97 16.77 8.28
N TYR A 72 -9.76 15.71 9.06
CA TYR A 72 -10.49 15.49 10.31
C TYR A 72 -10.25 16.63 11.33
N ARG A 73 -8.98 16.96 11.58
CA ARG A 73 -8.59 17.97 12.56
C ARG A 73 -9.12 19.36 12.19
N GLU A 74 -9.05 19.75 10.93
CA GLU A 74 -9.62 21.01 10.48
C GLU A 74 -11.16 20.99 10.54
N GLY A 75 -11.80 19.91 10.08
CA GLY A 75 -13.25 19.75 10.18
C GLY A 75 -13.76 19.82 11.62
N LEU A 76 -13.03 19.21 12.55
CA LEU A 76 -13.38 19.21 13.98
C LEU A 76 -13.38 20.63 14.58
N LYS A 77 -12.49 21.52 14.17
CA LYS A 77 -12.48 22.93 14.62
C LYS A 77 -13.79 23.64 14.30
N TYR A 78 -14.32 23.43 13.08
CA TYR A 78 -15.59 24.01 12.69
C TYR A 78 -16.78 23.43 13.46
N VAL A 79 -16.81 22.12 13.60
CA VAL A 79 -17.88 21.45 14.36
C VAL A 79 -17.86 21.85 15.83
N SER A 80 -16.67 21.92 16.44
CA SER A 80 -16.52 22.38 17.84
C SER A 80 -16.88 23.85 18.04
N SER A 81 -16.80 24.68 17.01
CA SER A 81 -17.27 26.07 17.05
C SER A 81 -18.78 26.23 16.79
N GLY A 82 -19.51 25.13 16.64
CA GLY A 82 -20.96 25.13 16.46
C GLY A 82 -21.45 24.98 15.02
N ALA A 83 -20.56 24.76 14.06
CA ALA A 83 -20.98 24.48 12.68
C ALA A 83 -21.66 23.10 12.55
N ASN A 84 -22.65 23.01 11.67
CA ASN A 84 -23.36 21.76 11.41
C ASN A 84 -22.43 20.74 10.72
N ALA A 85 -22.19 19.61 11.37
CA ALA A 85 -21.29 18.56 10.88
C ALA A 85 -21.67 18.03 9.49
N THR A 86 -22.97 17.92 9.20
CA THR A 86 -23.47 17.46 7.90
C THR A 86 -23.13 18.44 6.78
N LEU A 87 -23.23 19.75 7.05
CA LEU A 87 -22.85 20.77 6.08
C LEU A 87 -21.33 20.84 5.86
N VAL A 88 -20.56 20.67 6.95
CA VAL A 88 -19.08 20.58 6.84
C VAL A 88 -18.70 19.37 5.97
N LYS A 89 -19.29 18.19 6.22
CA LYS A 89 -19.08 17.01 5.39
C LYS A 89 -19.39 17.26 3.92
N LYS A 90 -20.56 17.85 3.63
CA LYS A 90 -20.94 18.16 2.24
C LYS A 90 -19.96 19.12 1.55
N GLY A 91 -19.42 20.07 2.31
CA GLY A 91 -18.36 20.97 1.82
C GLY A 91 -17.06 20.21 1.50
N ILE A 92 -16.66 19.29 2.35
CA ILE A 92 -15.50 18.42 2.14
C ILE A 92 -15.70 17.57 0.88
N ASP A 93 -16.87 16.91 0.72
CA ASP A 93 -17.18 16.09 -0.44
C ASP A 93 -17.05 16.89 -1.74
N GLY A 94 -17.64 18.09 -1.82
CA GLY A 94 -17.54 18.94 -2.99
C GLY A 94 -16.11 19.47 -3.26
N ALA A 95 -15.32 19.68 -2.22
CA ALA A 95 -13.90 20.05 -2.38
C ALA A 95 -13.09 18.86 -2.93
N VAL A 96 -13.34 17.65 -2.44
CA VAL A 96 -12.68 16.44 -2.92
C VAL A 96 -12.95 16.21 -4.40
N GLU A 97 -14.19 16.37 -4.87
CA GLU A 97 -14.52 16.24 -6.30
C GLU A 97 -13.68 17.18 -7.17
N LYS A 98 -13.57 18.47 -6.79
CA LYS A 98 -12.77 19.46 -7.52
C LYS A 98 -11.28 19.16 -7.48
N VAL A 99 -10.76 18.70 -6.34
CA VAL A 99 -9.36 18.30 -6.22
C VAL A 99 -9.07 17.10 -7.13
N VAL A 100 -9.96 16.10 -7.16
CA VAL A 100 -9.81 14.93 -8.03
C VAL A 100 -9.86 15.32 -9.52
N GLU A 101 -10.74 16.25 -9.92
CA GLU A 101 -10.75 16.79 -11.29
C GLU A 101 -9.42 17.46 -11.64
N SER A 102 -8.87 18.28 -10.75
CA SER A 102 -7.57 18.92 -10.95
C SER A 102 -6.45 17.90 -11.05
N LEU A 103 -6.42 16.87 -10.19
CA LEU A 103 -5.43 15.80 -10.23
C LEU A 103 -5.48 15.00 -11.55
N LYS A 104 -6.67 14.78 -12.12
CA LYS A 104 -6.81 14.14 -13.43
C LYS A 104 -6.10 14.91 -14.55
N THR A 105 -6.03 16.22 -14.48
CA THR A 105 -5.31 17.05 -15.47
C THR A 105 -3.80 17.02 -15.26
N MET A 106 -3.35 16.77 -14.04
CA MET A 106 -1.94 16.73 -13.67
C MET A 106 -1.28 15.38 -13.83
N LYS A 107 -2.07 14.29 -13.85
CA LYS A 107 -1.56 12.92 -13.97
C LYS A 107 -0.77 12.72 -15.27
N ARG A 108 0.26 11.90 -15.20
CA ARG A 108 1.05 11.46 -16.35
C ARG A 108 1.07 9.95 -16.40
N ASP A 109 0.92 9.41 -17.59
CA ASP A 109 1.05 7.97 -17.80
C ASP A 109 2.52 7.54 -17.66
N VAL A 110 2.75 6.47 -16.93
CA VAL A 110 4.08 5.89 -16.74
C VAL A 110 4.38 4.96 -17.91
N LYS A 111 5.50 5.21 -18.61
CA LYS A 111 5.93 4.43 -19.79
C LYS A 111 7.45 4.31 -19.84
N GLY A 112 7.94 3.20 -20.43
CA GLY A 112 9.37 2.98 -20.67
C GLY A 112 10.21 3.11 -19.39
N THR A 113 11.26 3.91 -19.44
CA THR A 113 12.20 4.10 -18.32
C THR A 113 11.57 4.64 -17.04
N MET A 114 10.39 5.29 -17.13
CA MET A 114 9.66 5.77 -15.95
C MET A 114 9.15 4.61 -15.09
N ILE A 115 8.91 3.43 -15.66
CA ILE A 115 8.50 2.24 -14.91
C ILE A 115 9.59 1.87 -13.89
N ALA A 116 10.85 1.80 -14.33
CA ALA A 116 11.98 1.54 -13.45
C ALA A 116 12.15 2.62 -12.37
N GLN A 117 11.93 3.89 -12.71
CA GLN A 117 12.02 4.99 -11.76
C GLN A 117 10.93 4.90 -10.67
N VAL A 118 9.69 4.62 -11.06
CA VAL A 118 8.59 4.43 -10.11
C VAL A 118 8.84 3.19 -9.24
N GLY A 119 9.25 2.07 -9.85
CA GLY A 119 9.62 0.86 -9.13
C GLY A 119 10.74 1.10 -8.12
N SER A 120 11.77 1.84 -8.50
CA SER A 120 12.87 2.21 -7.58
C SER A 120 12.40 3.04 -6.40
N ILE A 121 11.53 4.04 -6.63
CA ILE A 121 10.98 4.87 -5.56
C ILE A 121 10.18 4.02 -4.57
N SER A 122 9.34 3.12 -5.07
CA SER A 122 8.55 2.21 -4.24
C SER A 122 9.42 1.24 -3.45
N ALA A 123 10.57 0.86 -4.00
CA ALA A 123 11.58 0.02 -3.37
C ALA A 123 12.64 0.80 -2.55
N ASN A 124 12.29 1.93 -1.96
CA ASN A 124 13.20 2.78 -1.15
C ASN A 124 14.44 3.31 -1.92
N ASN A 125 14.29 3.66 -3.18
CA ASN A 125 15.33 4.09 -4.11
C ASN A 125 16.32 2.98 -4.52
N ASP A 126 15.90 1.74 -4.43
CA ASP A 126 16.66 0.61 -4.96
C ASP A 126 16.49 0.52 -6.48
N MET A 127 17.56 0.86 -7.21
CA MET A 127 17.54 0.88 -8.66
C MET A 127 17.60 -0.53 -9.29
N GLU A 128 18.13 -1.52 -8.58
CA GLU A 128 18.19 -2.91 -9.05
C GLU A 128 16.78 -3.52 -9.05
N ILE A 129 16.06 -3.37 -7.94
CA ILE A 129 14.66 -3.78 -7.84
C ILE A 129 13.81 -3.05 -8.89
N GLY A 130 14.02 -1.73 -9.06
CA GLY A 130 13.31 -0.96 -10.07
C GLY A 130 13.50 -1.47 -11.49
N LYS A 131 14.71 -1.92 -11.85
CA LYS A 131 14.99 -2.54 -13.15
C LYS A 131 14.30 -3.90 -13.28
N ILE A 132 14.39 -4.76 -12.28
CA ILE A 132 13.74 -6.07 -12.28
C ILE A 132 12.22 -5.93 -12.51
N ILE A 133 11.59 -4.96 -11.85
CA ILE A 133 10.17 -4.67 -12.04
C ILE A 133 9.88 -4.18 -13.46
N ALA A 134 10.72 -3.30 -14.02
CA ALA A 134 10.55 -2.81 -15.38
C ALA A 134 10.72 -3.94 -16.41
N ASP A 135 11.74 -4.80 -16.25
CA ASP A 135 11.98 -5.95 -17.11
C ASP A 135 10.80 -6.96 -17.03
N ALA A 136 10.25 -7.15 -15.84
CA ALA A 136 9.04 -7.94 -15.65
C ALA A 136 7.85 -7.35 -16.41
N MET A 137 7.59 -6.04 -16.24
CA MET A 137 6.50 -5.35 -16.93
C MET A 137 6.64 -5.37 -18.46
N ASP A 138 7.85 -5.24 -18.97
CA ASP A 138 8.10 -5.31 -20.42
C ASP A 138 7.79 -6.70 -20.99
N LYS A 139 7.99 -7.74 -20.19
CA LYS A 139 7.72 -9.12 -20.58
C LYS A 139 6.25 -9.50 -20.46
N VAL A 140 5.58 -9.18 -19.32
CA VAL A 140 4.18 -9.56 -19.11
C VAL A 140 3.20 -8.58 -19.74
N GLY A 141 3.63 -7.37 -20.07
CA GLY A 141 2.77 -6.32 -20.59
C GLY A 141 1.91 -5.65 -19.52
N LYS A 142 1.03 -4.74 -19.96
CA LYS A 142 0.22 -3.91 -19.05
C LYS A 142 -0.86 -4.68 -18.30
N ASP A 143 -1.31 -5.78 -18.85
CA ASP A 143 -2.39 -6.62 -18.30
C ASP A 143 -1.83 -7.83 -17.53
N GLY A 144 -0.50 -7.95 -17.46
CA GLY A 144 0.16 -9.01 -16.71
C GLY A 144 0.15 -8.78 -15.21
N VAL A 145 0.13 -9.86 -14.46
CA VAL A 145 0.20 -9.85 -12.99
C VAL A 145 1.66 -10.07 -12.58
N ILE A 146 2.15 -9.22 -11.69
CA ILE A 146 3.47 -9.36 -11.06
C ILE A 146 3.25 -9.61 -9.58
N THR A 147 3.72 -10.75 -9.09
CA THR A 147 3.73 -11.09 -7.67
C THR A 147 5.15 -10.99 -7.13
N VAL A 148 5.29 -10.59 -5.88
CA VAL A 148 6.57 -10.52 -5.18
C VAL A 148 6.49 -11.43 -3.98
N GLU A 149 7.40 -12.41 -3.90
CA GLU A 149 7.45 -13.37 -2.82
C GLU A 149 8.86 -13.40 -2.21
N GLU A 150 8.95 -13.83 -0.97
CA GLU A 150 10.22 -13.99 -0.29
C GLU A 150 10.92 -15.25 -0.81
N ALA A 151 12.10 -15.08 -1.42
CA ALA A 151 12.86 -16.20 -1.95
C ALA A 151 13.45 -17.06 -0.82
N LYS A 152 13.54 -18.37 -1.05
CA LYS A 152 14.26 -19.30 -0.16
C LYS A 152 15.78 -19.24 -0.37
N SER A 153 16.23 -18.63 -1.48
CA SER A 153 17.63 -18.44 -1.85
C SER A 153 18.12 -17.03 -1.48
N LEU A 154 19.44 -16.84 -1.51
CA LEU A 154 20.08 -15.54 -1.29
C LEU A 154 20.01 -14.62 -2.53
N GLU A 155 19.64 -15.14 -3.67
CA GLU A 155 19.60 -14.41 -4.93
C GLU A 155 18.17 -14.03 -5.28
N THR A 156 18.00 -12.81 -5.79
CA THR A 156 16.73 -12.35 -6.35
C THR A 156 16.57 -12.91 -7.75
N THR A 157 15.53 -13.67 -7.98
CA THR A 157 15.21 -14.29 -9.27
C THR A 157 13.93 -13.73 -9.84
N LEU A 158 13.83 -13.69 -11.17
CA LEU A 158 12.63 -13.33 -11.91
C LEU A 158 12.17 -14.56 -12.71
N GLU A 159 11.05 -15.11 -12.30
CA GLU A 159 10.43 -16.26 -12.97
C GLU A 159 9.25 -15.83 -13.82
N PHE A 160 9.10 -16.48 -14.96
CA PHE A 160 8.00 -16.25 -15.89
C PHE A 160 7.13 -17.48 -15.99
N VAL A 161 5.83 -17.27 -15.88
CA VAL A 161 4.82 -18.30 -16.10
C VAL A 161 3.91 -17.86 -17.23
N GLU A 162 3.76 -18.66 -18.25
CA GLU A 162 2.75 -18.47 -19.28
C GLU A 162 1.43 -19.06 -18.77
N GLY A 163 0.45 -18.19 -18.52
CA GLY A 163 -0.84 -18.59 -17.99
C GLY A 163 -1.21 -17.82 -16.73
N MET A 164 -1.91 -18.45 -15.84
CA MET A 164 -2.35 -17.87 -14.57
C MET A 164 -1.99 -18.81 -13.42
N GLN A 165 -1.26 -18.30 -12.46
CA GLN A 165 -0.95 -19.04 -11.22
C GLN A 165 -1.97 -18.69 -10.15
N PHE A 166 -2.50 -19.70 -9.49
CA PHE A 166 -3.45 -19.52 -8.39
C PHE A 166 -2.83 -20.00 -7.08
N ASP A 167 -2.90 -19.20 -6.04
CA ASP A 167 -2.41 -19.54 -4.69
C ASP A 167 -3.30 -20.58 -3.99
N ARG A 168 -4.49 -20.81 -4.52
CA ARG A 168 -5.45 -21.77 -4.01
C ARG A 168 -6.03 -22.56 -5.18
N GLY A 169 -5.86 -23.85 -5.18
CA GLY A 169 -6.35 -24.67 -6.27
C GLY A 169 -6.66 -26.09 -5.89
N TYR A 170 -6.10 -26.59 -4.81
CA TYR A 170 -6.30 -27.97 -4.44
C TYR A 170 -7.57 -28.15 -3.62
N ILE A 171 -8.51 -28.88 -4.19
CA ILE A 171 -9.68 -29.39 -3.45
C ILE A 171 -9.23 -30.41 -2.40
N SER A 172 -8.13 -31.09 -2.66
CA SER A 172 -7.53 -32.08 -1.76
C SER A 172 -6.00 -32.09 -1.92
N PRO A 173 -5.23 -32.29 -0.82
CA PRO A 173 -3.77 -32.48 -0.87
C PRO A 173 -3.34 -33.67 -1.77
N TYR A 174 -4.24 -34.61 -2.06
CA TYR A 174 -3.95 -35.77 -2.94
C TYR A 174 -3.78 -35.39 -4.42
N PHE A 175 -4.10 -34.16 -4.80
CA PHE A 175 -3.85 -33.68 -6.17
C PHE A 175 -2.42 -33.13 -6.38
N ILE A 176 -1.62 -33.04 -5.31
CA ILE A 176 -0.24 -32.61 -5.40
C ILE A 176 0.59 -33.76 -5.96
N THR A 177 1.20 -33.55 -7.12
CA THR A 177 2.07 -34.58 -7.76
C THR A 177 3.53 -34.43 -7.36
N ASP A 178 3.98 -33.22 -7.02
CA ASP A 178 5.30 -32.92 -6.47
C ASP A 178 5.16 -32.39 -5.03
N PRO A 179 5.33 -33.24 -3.99
CA PRO A 179 5.20 -32.84 -2.59
C PRO A 179 6.26 -31.84 -2.12
N ASP A 180 7.45 -31.83 -2.76
CA ASP A 180 8.58 -31.00 -2.36
C ASP A 180 8.38 -29.56 -2.81
N ARG A 181 7.73 -29.37 -3.98
CA ARG A 181 7.39 -28.07 -4.55
C ARG A 181 5.96 -27.63 -4.27
N MET A 182 5.11 -28.53 -3.80
CA MET A 182 3.67 -28.32 -3.62
C MET A 182 2.96 -27.96 -4.94
N GLU A 183 3.33 -28.61 -6.02
CA GLU A 183 2.81 -28.40 -7.39
C GLU A 183 2.13 -29.65 -7.96
N CYS A 184 1.29 -29.47 -9.00
CA CYS A 184 0.67 -30.55 -9.78
C CYS A 184 0.86 -30.36 -11.28
#